data_0e429e33fe99e220b4af0001465b0bb3
#
_entry.id   0e429e33fe99e220b4af0001465b0bb3
#
_cell.length_a   1.000
_cell.length_b   1.000
_cell.length_c   1.000
_cell.angle_alpha   90.00
_cell.angle_beta   90.00
_cell.angle_gamma   90.00
#
_symmetry.space_group_name_H-M   'P 1'
#
loop_
_entity.id
_entity.type
_entity.pdbx_description
1 polymer ?
#
loop_
_entity_poly.entity_id
_entity_poly.type
_entity_poly.pdbx_seq_one_letter_code
_entity_poly.pdbx_strand_id
1 'polypeptide(L)'
;MEINDLTHTIIGCAYKVHKVLGFGFIEKCYENALKIEMDKLGIHALQQDKVNVWYEEHLVGFFVPDLWLPEKLIIEVKSVQNIPREHEVMLVNYLTATKIDDGLLINFGPSVQVKRKFREYKPKGSLIDALVR
;
A
#
# COMPACT_ATOMS: atom_id res chain seq x y z
N MET A 1 13.20 -0.89 -12.05
CA MET A 1 13.64 -0.35 -10.75
C MET A 1 13.47 -1.43 -9.68
N GLU A 2 14.51 -1.70 -8.94
CA GLU A 2 14.44 -2.64 -7.83
C GLU A 2 13.45 -2.14 -6.77
N ILE A 3 12.84 -3.06 -6.02
CA ILE A 3 11.78 -2.71 -5.07
C ILE A 3 12.26 -1.72 -4.00
N ASN A 4 13.48 -1.86 -3.51
CA ASN A 4 14.00 -0.94 -2.50
C ASN A 4 14.21 0.47 -3.06
N ASP A 5 14.67 0.58 -4.30
CA ASP A 5 14.82 1.87 -4.97
C ASP A 5 13.44 2.48 -5.25
N LEU A 6 12.50 1.66 -5.66
CA LEU A 6 11.13 2.09 -5.93
C LEU A 6 10.47 2.65 -4.68
N THR A 7 10.52 1.93 -3.57
CA THR A 7 9.92 2.38 -2.31
C THR A 7 10.62 3.64 -1.79
N HIS A 8 11.94 3.70 -1.88
CA HIS A 8 12.70 4.89 -1.49
C HIS A 8 12.28 6.11 -2.30
N THR A 9 12.14 5.95 -3.60
CA THR A 9 11.71 7.04 -4.50
C THR A 9 10.31 7.51 -4.17
N ILE A 10 9.38 6.58 -3.92
CA ILE A 10 8.00 6.91 -3.56
C ILE A 10 7.94 7.65 -2.23
N ILE A 11 8.72 7.21 -1.24
CA ILE A 11 8.81 7.90 0.05
C ILE A 11 9.32 9.33 -0.13
N GLY A 12 10.30 9.53 -1.01
CA GLY A 12 10.78 10.88 -1.37
C GLY A 12 9.67 11.74 -1.96
N CYS A 13 8.82 11.16 -2.81
CA CYS A 13 7.64 11.86 -3.34
C CYS A 13 6.70 12.28 -2.21
N ALA A 14 6.49 11.41 -1.22
CA ALA A 14 5.62 11.70 -0.09
C ALA A 14 6.15 12.88 0.74
N TYR A 15 7.45 12.92 0.98
CA TYR A 15 8.08 14.04 1.69
C TYR A 15 7.92 15.36 0.93
N LYS A 16 8.05 15.32 -0.39
CA LYS A 16 7.83 16.52 -1.21
C LYS A 16 6.38 17.00 -1.12
N VAL A 17 5.42 16.07 -1.21
CA VAL A 17 4.00 16.38 -1.09
C VAL A 17 3.71 17.06 0.26
N HIS A 18 4.22 16.48 1.34
CA HIS A 18 4.00 17.01 2.68
C HIS A 18 4.63 18.40 2.86
N LYS A 19 5.81 18.62 2.28
CA LYS A 19 6.48 19.90 2.32
C LYS A 19 5.65 21.00 1.66
N VAL A 20 4.97 20.66 0.57
CA VAL A 20 4.14 21.63 -0.17
C VAL A 20 2.79 21.85 0.51
N LEU A 21 2.11 20.77 0.88
CA LEU A 21 0.73 20.83 1.40
C LEU A 21 0.65 21.04 2.92
N GLY A 22 1.60 20.51 3.66
CA GLY A 22 1.53 20.50 5.12
C GLY A 22 0.49 19.51 5.64
N PHE A 23 0.17 19.59 6.91
CA PHE A 23 -0.80 18.72 7.57
C PHE A 23 -2.18 19.34 7.58
N GLY A 24 -3.22 18.51 7.47
CA GLY A 24 -4.60 18.93 7.71
C GLY A 24 -5.54 18.80 6.52
N PHE A 25 -5.04 18.40 5.37
CA PHE A 25 -5.91 18.11 4.23
C PHE A 25 -6.51 16.72 4.33
N ILE A 26 -7.60 16.48 3.62
CA ILE A 26 -8.20 15.15 3.53
C ILE A 26 -7.28 14.19 2.76
N GLU A 27 -7.42 12.90 3.02
CA GLU A 27 -6.56 11.87 2.42
C GLU A 27 -6.48 11.98 0.90
N LYS A 28 -7.60 12.25 0.23
CA LYS A 28 -7.65 12.30 -1.23
C LYS A 28 -6.71 13.37 -1.81
N CYS A 29 -6.52 14.47 -1.12
CA CYS A 29 -5.58 15.52 -1.56
C CYS A 29 -4.15 14.97 -1.59
N TYR A 30 -3.76 14.26 -0.56
CA TYR A 30 -2.41 13.67 -0.48
C TYR A 30 -2.23 12.54 -1.48
N GLU A 31 -3.24 11.70 -1.63
CA GLU A 31 -3.22 10.60 -2.60
C GLU A 31 -3.02 11.12 -4.02
N ASN A 32 -3.80 12.13 -4.40
CA ASN A 32 -3.71 12.72 -5.74
C ASN A 32 -2.37 13.42 -5.96
N ALA A 33 -1.87 14.15 -4.96
CA ALA A 33 -0.59 14.83 -5.06
C ALA A 33 0.57 13.82 -5.16
N LEU A 34 0.50 12.72 -4.40
CA LEU A 34 1.48 11.65 -4.47
C LEU A 34 1.50 11.02 -5.86
N LYS A 35 0.33 10.75 -6.42
CA LYS A 35 0.20 10.22 -7.78
C LYS A 35 0.88 11.14 -8.80
N ILE A 36 0.67 12.44 -8.67
CA ILE A 36 1.29 13.44 -9.55
C ILE A 36 2.81 13.37 -9.46
N GLU A 37 3.36 13.35 -8.25
CA GLU A 37 4.82 13.30 -8.07
C GLU A 37 5.41 11.99 -8.60
N MET A 38 4.72 10.88 -8.41
CA MET A 38 5.15 9.58 -8.94
C MET A 38 5.14 9.59 -10.47
N ASP A 39 4.08 10.10 -11.07
CA ASP A 39 3.96 10.19 -12.53
C ASP A 39 5.11 11.01 -13.15
N LYS A 40 5.51 12.10 -12.50
CA LYS A 40 6.65 12.91 -12.96
C LYS A 40 7.93 12.11 -13.05
N LEU A 41 8.08 11.07 -12.26
CA LEU A 41 9.26 10.22 -12.23
C LEU A 41 9.09 8.93 -13.04
N GLY A 42 7.99 8.83 -13.80
CA GLY A 42 7.72 7.67 -14.62
C GLY A 42 7.20 6.46 -13.85
N ILE A 43 6.77 6.67 -12.61
CA ILE A 43 6.17 5.61 -11.79
C ILE A 43 4.65 5.74 -11.90
N HIS A 44 4.05 4.89 -12.72
CA HIS A 44 2.62 4.98 -13.04
C HIS A 44 1.83 3.95 -12.26
N ALA A 45 1.35 4.34 -11.08
CA ALA A 45 0.50 3.50 -10.27
C ALA A 45 -0.94 3.58 -10.75
N LEU A 46 -1.67 2.47 -10.57
CA LEU A 46 -3.12 2.48 -10.72
C LEU A 46 -3.72 3.10 -9.46
N GLN A 47 -4.73 3.95 -9.64
CA GLN A 47 -5.36 4.67 -8.53
C GLN A 47 -6.80 4.23 -8.37
N GLN A 48 -7.18 3.84 -7.15
CA GLN A 48 -8.55 3.41 -6.83
C GLN A 48 -9.05 2.30 -7.75
N ASP A 49 -8.15 1.42 -8.13
CA ASP A 49 -8.46 0.31 -9.02
C ASP A 49 -8.63 -0.98 -8.22
N LYS A 50 -9.60 -1.77 -8.59
CA LYS A 50 -10.01 -2.93 -7.83
C LYS A 50 -9.00 -4.08 -7.92
N VAL A 51 -8.71 -4.69 -6.77
CA VAL A 51 -7.90 -5.90 -6.66
C VAL A 51 -8.77 -7.01 -6.09
N ASN A 52 -8.90 -8.10 -6.83
CA ASN A 52 -9.73 -9.23 -6.41
C ASN A 52 -9.05 -10.07 -5.36
N VAL A 53 -9.85 -10.61 -4.44
CA VAL A 53 -9.39 -11.54 -3.40
C VAL A 53 -10.03 -12.90 -3.67
N TRP A 54 -9.18 -13.93 -3.76
CA TRP A 54 -9.60 -15.28 -4.11
C TRP A 54 -9.45 -16.21 -2.91
N TYR A 55 -10.42 -17.06 -2.72
CA TYR A 55 -10.36 -18.19 -1.79
C TYR A 55 -10.36 -19.45 -2.64
N GLU A 56 -9.22 -20.11 -2.72
CA GLU A 56 -9.00 -21.17 -3.68
C GLU A 56 -9.29 -20.65 -5.10
N GLU A 57 -10.24 -21.19 -5.82
CA GLU A 57 -10.59 -20.72 -7.18
C GLU A 57 -11.84 -19.85 -7.20
N HIS A 58 -12.33 -19.45 -6.01
CA HIS A 58 -13.56 -18.70 -5.89
C HIS A 58 -13.28 -17.24 -5.56
N LEU A 59 -13.89 -16.35 -6.32
CA LEU A 59 -13.82 -14.93 -6.02
C LEU A 59 -14.69 -14.66 -4.80
N VAL A 60 -14.08 -14.26 -3.68
CA VAL A 60 -14.79 -14.04 -2.43
C VAL A 60 -14.95 -12.57 -2.08
N GLY A 61 -14.23 -11.69 -2.78
CA GLY A 61 -14.33 -10.27 -2.52
C GLY A 61 -13.29 -9.50 -3.29
N PHE A 62 -13.20 -8.21 -2.99
CA PHE A 62 -12.19 -7.34 -3.56
C PHE A 62 -11.90 -6.22 -2.59
N PHE A 63 -10.78 -5.54 -2.80
CA PHE A 63 -10.51 -4.28 -2.15
C PHE A 63 -9.98 -3.29 -3.17
N VAL A 64 -10.01 -2.01 -2.79
CA VAL A 64 -9.59 -0.92 -3.66
C VAL A 64 -8.45 -0.19 -2.97
N PRO A 65 -7.19 -0.51 -3.30
CA PRO A 65 -6.06 0.22 -2.74
C PRO A 65 -6.04 1.65 -3.27
N ASP A 66 -5.46 2.56 -2.50
CA ASP A 66 -5.34 3.95 -2.95
C ASP A 66 -4.50 4.03 -4.22
N LEU A 67 -3.31 3.43 -4.17
CA LEU A 67 -2.41 3.33 -5.31
C LEU A 67 -1.78 1.95 -5.32
N TRP A 68 -1.57 1.37 -6.49
CA TRP A 68 -0.85 0.12 -6.55
C TRP A 68 -0.12 -0.06 -7.87
N LEU A 69 0.96 -0.78 -7.80
CA LEU A 69 1.75 -1.20 -8.94
C LEU A 69 1.56 -2.71 -9.04
N PRO A 70 0.84 -3.20 -10.06
CA PRO A 70 0.53 -4.62 -10.18
C PRO A 70 1.75 -5.52 -9.99
N GLU A 71 1.58 -6.56 -9.18
CA GLU A 71 2.61 -7.54 -8.85
C GLU A 71 3.79 -7.01 -8.03
N LYS A 72 3.84 -5.72 -7.74
CA LYS A 72 5.00 -5.11 -7.07
C LYS A 72 4.69 -4.51 -5.71
N LEU A 73 3.65 -3.66 -5.62
CA LEU A 73 3.51 -2.81 -4.46
C LEU A 73 2.07 -2.32 -4.29
N ILE A 74 1.58 -2.36 -3.07
CA ILE A 74 0.33 -1.71 -2.67
C ILE A 74 0.68 -0.50 -1.80
N ILE A 75 0.06 0.65 -2.06
CA ILE A 75 0.26 1.88 -1.29
C ILE A 75 -1.08 2.30 -0.70
N GLU A 76 -1.12 2.47 0.61
CA GLU A 76 -2.25 3.03 1.33
C GLU A 76 -1.87 4.38 1.91
N VAL A 77 -2.73 5.37 1.73
CA VAL A 77 -2.50 6.76 2.16
C VAL A 77 -3.43 7.07 3.32
N LYS A 78 -2.88 7.65 4.37
CA LYS A 78 -3.63 8.10 5.55
C LYS A 78 -3.30 9.57 5.85
N SER A 79 -4.21 10.22 6.57
CA SER A 79 -4.02 11.59 7.07
C SER A 79 -4.57 11.64 8.50
N VAL A 80 -3.83 11.01 9.41
CA VAL A 80 -4.24 10.86 10.81
C VAL A 80 -3.09 11.26 11.72
N GLN A 81 -3.38 11.48 13.01
CA GLN A 81 -2.36 11.83 13.98
C GLN A 81 -1.34 10.72 14.14
N ASN A 82 -1.82 9.49 14.28
CA ASN A 82 -1.01 8.29 14.38
C ASN A 82 -1.68 7.16 13.62
N ILE A 83 -0.89 6.31 12.99
CA ILE A 83 -1.40 5.17 12.21
C ILE A 83 -1.98 4.13 13.18
N PRO A 84 -3.28 3.81 13.08
CA PRO A 84 -3.84 2.71 13.87
C PRO A 84 -3.23 1.37 13.46
N ARG A 85 -2.96 0.51 14.44
CA ARG A 85 -2.35 -0.79 14.17
C ARG A 85 -3.19 -1.66 13.24
N GLU A 86 -4.50 -1.58 13.34
CA GLU A 86 -5.41 -2.38 12.50
C GLU A 86 -5.23 -2.07 11.02
N HIS A 87 -4.79 -0.89 10.66
CA HIS A 87 -4.48 -0.56 9.26
C HIS A 87 -3.24 -1.29 8.76
N GLU A 88 -2.24 -1.45 9.64
CA GLU A 88 -1.05 -2.23 9.31
C GLU A 88 -1.40 -3.71 9.11
N VAL A 89 -2.21 -4.26 10.00
CA VAL A 89 -2.67 -5.65 9.92
C VAL A 89 -3.47 -5.87 8.63
N MET A 90 -4.37 -4.95 8.32
CA MET A 90 -5.20 -5.05 7.12
C MET A 90 -4.36 -5.05 5.86
N LEU A 91 -3.35 -4.18 5.78
CA LEU A 91 -2.46 -4.14 4.62
C LEU A 91 -1.71 -5.47 4.44
N VAL A 92 -1.18 -6.04 5.53
CA VAL A 92 -0.51 -7.34 5.47
C VAL A 92 -1.47 -8.43 4.98
N ASN A 93 -2.71 -8.43 5.46
CA ASN A 93 -3.71 -9.39 5.00
C ASN A 93 -3.99 -9.27 3.51
N TYR A 94 -4.10 -8.05 3.00
CA TYR A 94 -4.30 -7.84 1.56
C TYR A 94 -3.09 -8.27 0.74
N LEU A 95 -1.87 -8.00 1.22
CA LEU A 95 -0.65 -8.45 0.56
C LEU A 95 -0.62 -9.98 0.49
N THR A 96 -0.95 -10.63 1.60
CA THR A 96 -0.96 -12.10 1.67
C THR A 96 -1.98 -12.69 0.72
N ALA A 97 -3.19 -12.13 0.69
CA ALA A 97 -4.29 -12.63 -0.14
C ALA A 97 -4.03 -12.44 -1.64
N THR A 98 -3.36 -11.36 -2.01
CA THR A 98 -3.09 -11.01 -3.42
C THR A 98 -1.73 -11.50 -3.91
N LYS A 99 -0.91 -12.05 -3.02
CA LYS A 99 0.46 -12.51 -3.31
C LYS A 99 1.37 -11.38 -3.82
N ILE A 100 1.13 -10.17 -3.36
CA ILE A 100 2.01 -9.03 -3.59
C ILE A 100 2.94 -8.93 -2.39
N ASP A 101 4.25 -8.85 -2.63
CA ASP A 101 5.24 -8.97 -1.56
C ASP A 101 5.34 -7.74 -0.68
N ASP A 102 5.16 -6.55 -1.23
CA ASP A 102 5.49 -5.30 -0.55
C ASP A 102 4.32 -4.34 -0.46
N GLY A 103 4.21 -3.66 0.67
CA GLY A 103 3.22 -2.61 0.88
C GLY A 103 3.82 -1.41 1.60
N LEU A 104 3.30 -0.24 1.29
CA LEU A 104 3.61 1.00 1.99
C LEU A 104 2.34 1.58 2.58
N LEU A 105 2.38 1.88 3.85
CA LEU A 105 1.36 2.68 4.52
C LEU A 105 1.99 4.03 4.79
N ILE A 106 1.53 5.06 4.08
CA ILE A 106 2.08 6.40 4.16
C ILE A 106 1.06 7.31 4.84
N ASN A 107 1.44 7.84 5.99
CA ASN A 107 0.59 8.75 6.74
C ASN A 107 1.10 10.18 6.61
N PHE A 108 0.26 11.05 6.06
CA PHE A 108 0.50 12.48 5.99
C PHE A 108 -0.08 13.12 7.25
N GLY A 109 0.52 12.79 8.39
CA GLY A 109 0.17 13.37 9.69
C GLY A 109 0.91 14.68 9.92
N PRO A 110 1.14 15.06 11.19
CA PRO A 110 1.96 16.24 11.50
C PRO A 110 3.34 16.17 10.86
N SER A 111 3.86 14.94 10.71
CA SER A 111 5.03 14.63 9.88
C SER A 111 4.70 13.40 9.06
N VAL A 112 5.50 13.15 8.03
CA VAL A 112 5.35 11.92 7.24
C VAL A 112 5.77 10.72 8.08
N GLN A 113 4.90 9.73 8.17
CA GLN A 113 5.20 8.45 8.79
C GLN A 113 5.02 7.36 7.75
N VAL A 114 5.96 6.44 7.67
CA VAL A 114 5.91 5.37 6.69
C VAL A 114 6.06 4.03 7.41
N LYS A 115 5.16 3.11 7.11
CA LYS A 115 5.28 1.72 7.54
C LYS A 115 5.42 0.87 6.29
N ARG A 116 6.56 0.20 6.14
CA ARG A 116 6.76 -0.77 5.09
C ARG A 116 6.32 -2.12 5.60
N LYS A 117 5.43 -2.77 4.85
CA LYS A 117 4.86 -4.07 5.24
C LYS A 117 5.19 -5.11 4.17
N PHE A 118 5.22 -6.36 4.59
CA PHE A 118 5.50 -7.49 3.73
C PHE A 118 4.40 -8.51 3.91
N ARG A 119 4.09 -9.23 2.83
CA ARG A 119 3.12 -10.32 2.98
C ARG A 119 3.68 -11.41 3.87
N GLU A 120 2.77 -12.15 4.52
CA GLU A 120 3.16 -13.29 5.32
C GLU A 120 3.25 -14.53 4.43
N TYR A 121 4.31 -15.30 4.63
CA TYR A 121 4.45 -16.59 3.99
C TYR A 121 4.12 -17.66 5.02
N LYS A 122 3.21 -18.56 4.65
CA LYS A 122 2.89 -19.70 5.51
C LYS A 122 3.81 -20.85 5.15
N PRO A 123 4.43 -21.51 6.12
CA PRO A 123 5.27 -22.67 5.84
C PRO A 123 4.47 -23.74 5.11
N LYS A 124 5.08 -24.36 4.12
CA LYS A 124 4.43 -25.46 3.38
C LYS A 124 4.10 -26.60 4.35
N GLY A 125 2.87 -27.08 4.29
CA GLY A 125 2.41 -28.14 5.17
C GLY A 125 1.89 -27.67 6.51
N SER A 126 1.83 -26.35 6.76
CA SER A 126 1.19 -25.81 7.97
C SER A 126 -0.31 -26.13 7.96
N LEU A 127 -0.91 -26.13 9.15
CA LEU A 127 -2.35 -26.37 9.28
C LEU A 127 -3.15 -25.31 8.51
N ILE A 128 -2.69 -24.07 8.52
CA ILE A 128 -3.36 -22.97 7.81
C ILE A 128 -3.32 -23.25 6.30
N ASP A 129 -2.17 -23.62 5.76
CA ASP A 129 -2.06 -23.97 4.34
C ASP A 129 -2.98 -25.13 3.97
N ALA A 130 -3.05 -26.15 4.82
CA ALA A 130 -3.92 -27.30 4.59
C ALA A 130 -5.39 -26.89 4.58
N LEU A 131 -5.78 -25.92 5.40
CA LEU A 131 -7.18 -25.48 5.49
C LEU A 131 -7.60 -24.58 4.33
N VAL A 132 -6.69 -23.85 3.72
CA VAL A 132 -7.01 -22.90 2.62
C VAL A 132 -6.81 -23.49 1.24
N ARG A 133 -6.26 -24.67 1.17
CA ARG A 133 -6.11 -25.40 -0.10
C ARG A 133 -7.37 -26.22 -0.42
#